data_648f5b7c087bca96439b377f2504d95e
#
_entry.id   648f5b7c087bca96439b377f2504d95e
#
_cell.length_a   1.000
_cell.length_b   1.000
_cell.length_c   1.000
_cell.angle_alpha   90.00
_cell.angle_beta   90.00
_cell.angle_gamma   90.00
#
_symmetry.space_group_name_H-M   'P 1'
#
loop_
_entity.id
_entity.type
_entity.pdbx_description
1 polymer ?
#
loop_
_entity_poly.entity_id
_entity_poly.type
_entity_poly.pdbx_seq_one_letter_code
_entity_poly.pdbx_strand_id
1 'polypeptide(L)'
;SQYARRLADRELPRSGTPGREELRLLSAVTDRGQVMFHETIPALCSRVYCIEDPCGAVAAQLLSLLREEAAGRGCAVIACPCPLSPEKLDHLLLPEAGVAFVIRNGLHPLPPGGKIIRAERFTDKAALKVRRVRLRFLQKTADTLLRQAGLCMAAAHRQHDRLESIYIGATDFAAVDRLADGLLQKLAEDM
;
A
#
# COMPACT_ATOMS: atom_id res chain seq x y z
N SER A 1 -15.50 -13.72 -7.32
CA SER A 1 -16.84 -13.79 -6.71
C SER A 1 -17.82 -12.87 -7.45
N GLN A 2 -19.10 -13.18 -7.39
CA GLN A 2 -20.15 -12.38 -8.06
C GLN A 2 -20.17 -10.91 -7.61
N TYR A 3 -19.80 -10.64 -6.35
CA TYR A 3 -19.72 -9.27 -5.83
C TYR A 3 -18.59 -8.47 -6.47
N ALA A 4 -17.38 -9.06 -6.58
CA ALA A 4 -16.25 -8.40 -7.24
C ALA A 4 -16.58 -8.06 -8.69
N ARG A 5 -17.20 -8.99 -9.43
CA ARG A 5 -17.61 -8.77 -10.82
C ARG A 5 -18.61 -7.62 -10.97
N ARG A 6 -19.68 -7.59 -10.14
CA ARG A 6 -20.65 -6.48 -10.15
C ARG A 6 -20.00 -5.13 -9.80
N LEU A 7 -19.04 -5.13 -8.90
CA LEU A 7 -18.31 -3.92 -8.52
C LEU A 7 -17.43 -3.46 -9.68
N ALA A 8 -16.75 -4.38 -10.34
CA ALA A 8 -15.95 -4.11 -11.53
C ALA A 8 -16.84 -3.62 -12.71
N ASP A 9 -17.99 -4.23 -12.94
CA ASP A 9 -18.94 -3.80 -13.99
C ASP A 9 -19.40 -2.36 -13.80
N ARG A 10 -19.53 -1.91 -12.56
CA ARG A 10 -19.99 -0.57 -12.23
C ARG A 10 -18.89 0.49 -12.28
N GLU A 11 -17.70 0.14 -11.88
CA GLU A 11 -16.62 1.13 -11.61
C GLU A 11 -15.48 1.11 -12.63
N LEU A 12 -15.27 -0.04 -13.31
CA LEU A 12 -14.13 -0.21 -14.20
C LEU A 12 -14.57 -0.11 -15.67
N PRO A 13 -13.94 0.76 -16.46
CA PRO A 13 -14.18 0.81 -17.90
C PRO A 13 -13.64 -0.46 -18.59
N ARG A 14 -14.00 -0.65 -19.83
CA ARG A 14 -13.36 -1.62 -20.72
C ARG A 14 -12.44 -0.85 -21.66
N SER A 15 -11.17 -1.20 -21.66
CA SER A 15 -10.18 -0.69 -22.61
C SER A 15 -10.02 -1.68 -23.77
N GLY A 16 -9.73 -1.18 -24.93
CA GLY A 16 -9.38 -2.02 -26.10
C GLY A 16 -7.92 -2.47 -26.11
N THR A 17 -7.10 -1.99 -25.17
CA THR A 17 -5.68 -2.31 -25.04
C THR A 17 -5.40 -3.03 -23.74
N PRO A 18 -4.39 -3.91 -23.67
CA PRO A 18 -3.96 -4.51 -22.41
C PRO A 18 -3.57 -3.44 -21.39
N GLY A 19 -4.11 -3.54 -20.18
CA GLY A 19 -3.75 -2.67 -19.08
C GLY A 19 -2.34 -2.95 -18.57
N ARG A 20 -1.66 -1.90 -18.07
CA ARG A 20 -0.36 -2.03 -17.40
C ARG A 20 -0.57 -2.24 -15.90
N GLU A 21 0.20 -3.13 -15.31
CA GLU A 21 0.25 -3.29 -13.86
C GLU A 21 1.56 -2.75 -13.32
N GLU A 22 1.44 -1.93 -12.27
CA GLU A 22 2.56 -1.42 -11.49
C GLU A 22 2.43 -1.86 -10.04
N LEU A 23 3.54 -2.32 -9.45
CA LEU A 23 3.62 -2.61 -8.03
C LEU A 23 4.20 -1.40 -7.30
N ARG A 24 3.49 -0.92 -6.27
CA ARG A 24 3.93 0.19 -5.42
C ARG A 24 3.56 -0.08 -3.97
N LEU A 25 4.35 0.43 -3.04
CA LEU A 25 4.03 0.39 -1.61
C LEU A 25 3.26 1.65 -1.22
N LEU A 26 2.08 1.48 -0.65
CA LEU A 26 1.29 2.59 -0.07
C LEU A 26 1.46 2.69 1.45
N SER A 27 1.97 1.63 2.06
CA SER A 27 2.32 1.58 3.48
C SER A 27 3.66 0.88 3.67
N ALA A 28 4.34 1.21 4.76
CA ALA A 28 5.62 0.61 5.14
C ALA A 28 5.77 0.56 6.66
N VAL A 29 6.58 -0.37 7.15
CA VAL A 29 7.11 -0.33 8.52
C VAL A 29 8.44 0.40 8.47
N THR A 30 8.55 1.48 9.25
CA THR A 30 9.72 2.38 9.26
C THR A 30 10.25 2.55 10.69
N ASP A 31 11.30 3.33 10.84
CA ASP A 31 11.82 3.80 12.12
C ASP A 31 10.81 4.63 12.95
N ARG A 32 9.80 5.19 12.26
CA ARG A 32 8.66 5.91 12.86
C ARG A 32 7.47 4.99 13.15
N GLY A 33 7.64 3.69 13.01
CA GLY A 33 6.57 2.69 13.06
C GLY A 33 5.91 2.47 11.70
N GLN A 34 4.65 2.08 11.74
CA GLN A 34 3.89 1.88 10.50
C GLN A 34 3.43 3.22 9.93
N VAL A 35 3.80 3.49 8.70
CA VAL A 35 3.45 4.69 7.94
C VAL A 35 2.56 4.30 6.77
N MET A 36 1.54 5.10 6.50
CA MET A 36 0.69 4.97 5.32
C MET A 36 0.62 6.30 4.57
N PHE A 37 0.91 6.26 3.27
CA PHE A 37 0.88 7.43 2.39
C PHE A 37 -0.55 7.67 1.85
N HIS A 38 -1.49 7.90 2.78
CA HIS A 38 -2.92 7.99 2.46
C HIS A 38 -3.27 9.17 1.54
N GLU A 39 -2.46 10.23 1.51
CA GLU A 39 -2.66 11.39 0.64
C GLU A 39 -2.47 11.08 -0.85
N THR A 40 -1.72 10.02 -1.17
CA THR A 40 -1.57 9.52 -2.55
C THR A 40 -2.91 9.05 -3.13
N ILE A 41 -3.82 8.56 -2.29
CA ILE A 41 -5.11 8.03 -2.74
C ILE A 41 -5.95 9.12 -3.41
N PRO A 42 -6.30 10.25 -2.74
CA PRO A 42 -7.09 11.31 -3.37
C PRO A 42 -6.35 12.05 -4.47
N ALA A 43 -5.01 12.04 -4.48
CA ALA A 43 -4.22 12.61 -5.56
C ALA A 43 -4.37 11.83 -6.88
N LEU A 44 -4.57 10.51 -6.80
CA LEU A 44 -4.68 9.62 -7.97
C LEU A 44 -6.13 9.21 -8.29
N CYS A 45 -7.01 9.15 -7.29
CA CYS A 45 -8.35 8.57 -7.42
C CYS A 45 -9.40 9.43 -6.72
N SER A 46 -10.41 9.87 -7.46
CA SER A 46 -11.51 10.70 -6.91
C SER A 46 -12.57 9.91 -6.15
N ARG A 47 -12.69 8.60 -6.42
CA ARG A 47 -13.65 7.69 -5.78
C ARG A 47 -12.93 6.63 -4.98
N VAL A 48 -13.23 6.54 -3.69
CA VAL A 48 -12.55 5.61 -2.78
C VAL A 48 -13.55 4.61 -2.20
N TYR A 49 -13.22 3.34 -2.27
CA TYR A 49 -13.91 2.24 -1.60
C TYR A 49 -13.06 1.76 -0.43
N CYS A 50 -13.52 2.01 0.79
CA CYS A 50 -12.87 1.57 2.01
C CYS A 50 -13.40 0.19 2.42
N ILE A 51 -12.56 -0.82 2.38
CA ILE A 51 -12.88 -2.18 2.80
C ILE A 51 -12.57 -2.31 4.29
N GLU A 52 -13.60 -2.26 5.13
CA GLU A 52 -13.46 -2.46 6.58
C GLU A 52 -13.30 -3.95 6.87
N ASP A 53 -12.05 -4.38 7.05
CA ASP A 53 -11.71 -5.76 7.36
C ASP A 53 -10.67 -5.84 8.48
N PRO A 54 -11.09 -6.09 9.72
CA PRO A 54 -10.18 -6.21 10.86
C PRO A 54 -9.15 -7.34 10.71
N CYS A 55 -9.47 -8.39 9.93
CA CYS A 55 -8.60 -9.55 9.73
C CYS A 55 -7.83 -9.53 8.42
N GLY A 56 -8.19 -8.66 7.47
CA GLY A 56 -7.54 -8.52 6.17
C GLY A 56 -7.81 -9.65 5.16
N ALA A 57 -8.43 -10.76 5.57
CA ALA A 57 -8.59 -11.93 4.72
C ALA A 57 -9.60 -11.74 3.58
N VAL A 58 -10.73 -11.10 3.86
CA VAL A 58 -11.78 -10.81 2.87
C VAL A 58 -11.29 -9.72 1.92
N ALA A 59 -10.63 -8.69 2.47
CA ALA A 59 -10.09 -7.59 1.67
C ALA A 59 -9.05 -8.10 0.67
N ALA A 60 -8.07 -8.90 1.11
CA ALA A 60 -7.05 -9.46 0.24
C ALA A 60 -7.67 -10.28 -0.91
N GLN A 61 -8.67 -11.12 -0.62
CA GLN A 61 -9.36 -11.90 -1.64
C GLN A 61 -10.19 -11.02 -2.60
N LEU A 62 -10.90 -10.01 -2.06
CA LEU A 62 -11.68 -9.09 -2.89
C LEU A 62 -10.78 -8.27 -3.81
N LEU A 63 -9.66 -7.75 -3.30
CA LEU A 63 -8.68 -6.98 -4.07
C LEU A 63 -8.03 -7.83 -5.17
N SER A 64 -7.69 -9.11 -4.89
CA SER A 64 -7.18 -10.04 -5.89
C SER A 64 -8.17 -10.25 -7.03
N LEU A 65 -9.44 -10.49 -6.71
CA LEU A 65 -10.50 -10.65 -7.71
C LEU A 65 -10.75 -9.37 -8.52
N LEU A 66 -10.68 -8.20 -7.90
CA LEU A 66 -10.81 -6.91 -8.59
C LEU A 66 -9.62 -6.64 -9.51
N ARG A 67 -8.41 -7.04 -9.10
CA ARG A 67 -7.21 -6.99 -9.94
C ARG A 67 -7.37 -7.85 -11.19
N GLU A 68 -7.85 -9.08 -11.04
CA GLU A 68 -8.14 -9.99 -12.16
C GLU A 68 -9.20 -9.41 -13.11
N GLU A 69 -10.29 -8.86 -12.58
CA GLU A 69 -11.34 -8.19 -13.36
C GLU A 69 -10.80 -6.95 -14.10
N ALA A 70 -9.93 -6.17 -13.45
CA ALA A 70 -9.29 -5.01 -14.05
C ALA A 70 -8.36 -5.40 -15.21
N ALA A 71 -7.53 -6.43 -15.00
CA ALA A 71 -6.66 -6.99 -16.05
C ALA A 71 -7.47 -7.48 -17.24
N GLY A 72 -8.55 -8.26 -17.00
CA GLY A 72 -9.44 -8.75 -18.05
C GLY A 72 -10.19 -7.64 -18.82
N ARG A 73 -10.24 -6.42 -18.28
CA ARG A 73 -10.83 -5.24 -18.92
C ARG A 73 -9.81 -4.33 -19.58
N GLY A 74 -8.52 -4.66 -19.47
CA GLY A 74 -7.43 -3.82 -19.97
C GLY A 74 -7.22 -2.54 -19.18
N CYS A 75 -7.64 -2.47 -17.91
CA CYS A 75 -7.41 -1.31 -17.06
C CYS A 75 -5.95 -1.29 -16.55
N ALA A 76 -5.32 -0.12 -16.60
CA ALA A 76 -4.07 0.10 -15.88
C ALA A 76 -4.31 0.14 -14.37
N VAL A 77 -3.48 -0.58 -13.60
CA VAL A 77 -3.62 -0.70 -12.17
C VAL A 77 -2.31 -0.45 -11.44
N ILE A 78 -2.40 0.17 -10.27
CA ILE A 78 -1.34 0.21 -9.27
C ILE A 78 -1.76 -0.75 -8.16
N ALA A 79 -1.10 -1.90 -8.09
CA ALA A 79 -1.31 -2.90 -7.07
C ALA A 79 -0.37 -2.63 -5.89
N CYS A 80 -0.94 -2.49 -4.69
CA CYS A 80 -0.18 -2.20 -3.48
C CYS A 80 -0.21 -3.44 -2.57
N PRO A 81 0.88 -4.25 -2.60
CA PRO A 81 0.98 -5.41 -1.73
C PRO A 81 1.18 -4.99 -0.27
N CYS A 82 0.84 -5.90 0.62
CA CYS A 82 1.13 -5.77 2.04
C CYS A 82 2.66 -5.83 2.26
N PRO A 83 3.29 -4.86 2.91
CA PRO A 83 4.73 -4.86 3.13
C PRO A 83 5.22 -6.02 4.01
N LEU A 84 4.33 -6.64 4.78
CA LEU A 84 4.63 -7.77 5.67
C LEU A 84 4.30 -9.14 5.05
N SER A 85 3.51 -9.16 3.98
CA SER A 85 3.00 -10.37 3.32
C SER A 85 2.77 -10.07 1.84
N PRO A 86 3.85 -9.95 1.04
CA PRO A 86 3.79 -9.41 -0.34
C PRO A 86 2.88 -10.17 -1.29
N GLU A 87 2.51 -11.40 -0.94
CA GLU A 87 1.54 -12.21 -1.69
C GLU A 87 0.10 -11.71 -1.53
N LYS A 88 -0.18 -10.81 -0.58
CA LYS A 88 -1.49 -10.22 -0.33
C LYS A 88 -1.52 -8.78 -0.80
N LEU A 89 -2.65 -8.36 -1.35
CA LEU A 89 -2.92 -6.96 -1.65
C LEU A 89 -3.61 -6.28 -0.47
N ASP A 90 -3.11 -5.10 -0.12
CA ASP A 90 -3.75 -4.20 0.84
C ASP A 90 -4.54 -3.10 0.13
N HIS A 91 -4.10 -2.67 -1.07
CA HIS A 91 -4.78 -1.64 -1.83
C HIS A 91 -4.67 -1.89 -3.34
N LEU A 92 -5.63 -1.37 -4.09
CA LEU A 92 -5.67 -1.39 -5.55
C LEU A 92 -6.14 -0.01 -6.02
N LEU A 93 -5.31 0.69 -6.78
CA LEU A 93 -5.63 2.00 -7.34
C LEU A 93 -5.70 1.88 -8.86
N LEU A 94 -6.71 2.52 -9.44
CA LEU A 94 -6.94 2.60 -10.88
C LEU A 94 -7.08 4.08 -11.27
N PRO A 95 -5.95 4.79 -11.46
CA PRO A 95 -5.96 6.23 -11.71
C PRO A 95 -6.79 6.63 -12.93
N GLU A 96 -6.67 5.91 -14.05
CA GLU A 96 -7.42 6.18 -15.27
C GLU A 96 -8.94 6.03 -15.09
N ALA A 97 -9.36 5.09 -14.23
CA ALA A 97 -10.77 4.92 -13.86
C ALA A 97 -11.18 5.88 -12.72
N GLY A 98 -10.24 6.58 -12.10
CA GLY A 98 -10.45 7.46 -10.98
C GLY A 98 -10.97 6.74 -9.72
N VAL A 99 -10.67 5.45 -9.52
CA VAL A 99 -11.19 4.65 -8.40
C VAL A 99 -10.09 3.93 -7.64
N ALA A 100 -10.21 3.93 -6.30
CA ALA A 100 -9.33 3.20 -5.41
C ALA A 100 -10.14 2.24 -4.52
N PHE A 101 -9.60 1.04 -4.31
CA PHE A 101 -10.08 0.06 -3.34
C PHE A 101 -9.01 -0.13 -2.28
N VAL A 102 -9.30 0.23 -1.04
CA VAL A 102 -8.30 0.29 0.03
C VAL A 102 -8.80 -0.42 1.28
N ILE A 103 -7.92 -1.18 1.93
CA ILE A 103 -8.24 -1.78 3.22
C ILE A 103 -8.21 -0.71 4.30
N ARG A 104 -9.14 -0.81 5.25
CA ARG A 104 -9.17 -0.02 6.49
C ARG A 104 -9.25 -0.95 7.69
N ASN A 105 -8.23 -0.89 8.54
CA ASN A 105 -8.13 -1.64 9.79
C ASN A 105 -7.15 -0.96 10.75
N GLY A 106 -6.78 -1.62 11.86
CA GLY A 106 -5.83 -1.06 12.83
C GLY A 106 -4.43 -0.78 12.28
N LEU A 107 -4.01 -1.51 11.24
CA LEU A 107 -2.72 -1.32 10.58
C LEU A 107 -2.78 -0.26 9.46
N HIS A 108 -3.97 0.02 8.93
CA HIS A 108 -4.20 0.96 7.83
C HIS A 108 -5.30 1.95 8.25
N PRO A 109 -4.98 2.90 9.15
CA PRO A 109 -5.90 3.95 9.53
C PRO A 109 -6.09 4.90 8.35
N LEU A 110 -7.32 4.99 7.84
CA LEU A 110 -7.70 5.93 6.80
C LEU A 110 -8.60 6.99 7.40
N PRO A 111 -8.51 8.24 6.95
CA PRO A 111 -9.44 9.28 7.33
C PRO A 111 -10.87 8.86 6.95
N PRO A 112 -11.90 9.38 7.65
CA PRO A 112 -13.28 9.10 7.30
C PRO A 112 -13.58 9.63 5.89
N GLY A 113 -14.24 8.81 5.07
CA GLY A 113 -14.62 9.18 3.71
C GLY A 113 -14.73 7.95 2.80
N GLY A 114 -15.27 8.16 1.61
CA GLY A 114 -15.46 7.11 0.62
C GLY A 114 -16.62 6.16 0.90
N LYS A 115 -16.81 5.20 0.00
CA LYS A 115 -17.86 4.17 0.10
C LYS A 115 -17.37 2.99 0.92
N ILE A 116 -18.08 2.63 1.97
CA ILE A 116 -17.67 1.58 2.90
C ILE A 116 -18.16 0.21 2.41
N ILE A 117 -17.22 -0.76 2.33
CA ILE A 117 -17.50 -2.19 2.13
C ILE A 117 -17.14 -2.91 3.43
N ARG A 118 -18.16 -3.39 4.16
CA ARG A 118 -17.94 -4.12 5.42
C ARG A 118 -17.67 -5.59 5.14
N ALA A 119 -16.49 -6.08 5.46
CA ALA A 119 -16.06 -7.48 5.27
C ALA A 119 -16.92 -8.48 6.06
N GLU A 120 -17.51 -8.04 7.18
CA GLU A 120 -18.44 -8.87 7.98
C GLU A 120 -19.60 -9.46 7.19
N ARG A 121 -19.99 -8.82 6.07
CA ARG A 121 -21.06 -9.31 5.19
C ARG A 121 -20.71 -10.60 4.46
N PHE A 122 -19.42 -10.92 4.38
CA PHE A 122 -18.86 -12.05 3.66
C PHE A 122 -18.23 -13.09 4.60
N THR A 123 -18.37 -12.91 5.90
CA THR A 123 -17.77 -13.79 6.92
C THR A 123 -18.82 -14.57 7.69
N ASP A 124 -18.47 -15.79 8.07
CA ASP A 124 -19.25 -16.58 9.02
C ASP A 124 -19.05 -16.02 10.44
N LYS A 125 -20.07 -15.32 10.93
CA LYS A 125 -20.06 -14.69 12.25
C LYS A 125 -19.95 -15.73 13.39
N ALA A 126 -20.50 -16.93 13.21
CA ALA A 126 -20.44 -17.98 14.22
C ALA A 126 -19.01 -18.51 14.34
N ALA A 127 -18.36 -18.80 13.21
CA ALA A 127 -16.97 -19.22 13.18
C ALA A 127 -16.01 -18.15 13.76
N LEU A 128 -16.26 -16.87 13.46
CA LEU A 128 -15.49 -15.75 14.03
C LEU A 128 -15.67 -15.65 15.55
N LYS A 129 -16.89 -15.84 16.06
CA LYS A 129 -17.18 -15.76 17.48
C LYS A 129 -16.37 -16.81 18.26
N VAL A 130 -16.30 -18.05 17.77
CA VAL A 130 -15.52 -19.13 18.38
C VAL A 130 -14.03 -18.82 18.43
N ARG A 131 -13.50 -18.14 17.39
CA ARG A 131 -12.07 -17.82 17.28
C ARG A 131 -11.68 -16.45 17.83
N ARG A 132 -12.62 -15.69 18.35
CA ARG A 132 -12.45 -14.29 18.75
C ARG A 132 -11.28 -14.04 19.71
N VAL A 133 -11.12 -14.91 20.72
CA VAL A 133 -10.04 -14.77 21.73
C VAL A 133 -8.68 -14.95 21.04
N ARG A 134 -8.54 -16.00 20.22
CA ARG A 134 -7.32 -16.27 19.47
C ARG A 134 -6.98 -15.14 18.49
N LEU A 135 -7.97 -14.64 17.76
CA LEU A 135 -7.76 -13.53 16.81
C LEU A 135 -7.28 -12.26 17.52
N ARG A 136 -7.90 -11.90 18.64
CA ARG A 136 -7.46 -10.74 19.45
C ARG A 136 -6.04 -10.91 19.98
N PHE A 137 -5.70 -12.10 20.45
CA PHE A 137 -4.34 -12.39 20.90
C PHE A 137 -3.33 -12.22 19.77
N LEU A 138 -3.60 -12.80 18.59
CA LEU A 138 -2.72 -12.71 17.43
C LEU A 138 -2.57 -11.27 16.96
N GLN A 139 -3.64 -10.49 16.90
CA GLN A 139 -3.60 -9.08 16.55
C GLN A 139 -2.73 -8.28 17.52
N LYS A 140 -2.96 -8.44 18.84
CA LYS A 140 -2.17 -7.77 19.87
C LYS A 140 -0.68 -8.15 19.81
N THR A 141 -0.39 -9.42 19.51
CA THR A 141 0.99 -9.89 19.34
C THR A 141 1.64 -9.25 18.10
N ALA A 142 0.94 -9.25 16.98
CA ALA A 142 1.41 -8.61 15.76
C ALA A 142 1.70 -7.11 15.97
N ASP A 143 0.80 -6.37 16.60
CA ASP A 143 0.99 -4.95 16.93
C ASP A 143 2.22 -4.73 17.83
N THR A 144 2.45 -5.64 18.77
CA THR A 144 3.61 -5.56 19.66
C THR A 144 4.91 -5.80 18.89
N LEU A 145 4.95 -6.83 18.04
CA LEU A 145 6.11 -7.14 17.22
C LEU A 145 6.42 -6.01 16.22
N LEU A 146 5.41 -5.42 15.61
CA LEU A 146 5.58 -4.28 14.70
C LEU A 146 6.16 -3.05 15.41
N ARG A 147 5.70 -2.76 16.63
CA ARG A 147 6.29 -1.68 17.44
C ARG A 147 7.76 -1.97 17.77
N GLN A 148 8.08 -3.21 18.16
CA GLN A 148 9.47 -3.59 18.44
C GLN A 148 10.34 -3.49 17.18
N ALA A 149 9.86 -3.92 16.03
CA ALA A 149 10.56 -3.76 14.76
C ALA A 149 10.87 -2.29 14.46
N GLY A 150 9.89 -1.38 14.63
CA GLY A 150 10.09 0.04 14.48
C GLY A 150 11.16 0.60 15.43
N LEU A 151 11.17 0.18 16.69
CA LEU A 151 12.21 0.58 17.66
C LEU A 151 13.61 0.09 17.25
N CYS A 152 13.72 -1.14 16.73
CA CYS A 152 14.98 -1.67 16.21
C CYS A 152 15.45 -0.87 14.98
N MET A 153 14.56 -0.55 14.06
CA MET A 153 14.87 0.28 12.89
C MET A 153 15.31 1.69 13.30
N ALA A 154 14.64 2.32 14.29
CA ALA A 154 15.06 3.60 14.83
C ALA A 154 16.44 3.54 15.50
N ALA A 155 16.78 2.44 16.17
CA ALA A 155 18.10 2.25 16.74
C ALA A 155 19.16 2.09 15.62
N ALA A 156 18.88 1.33 14.59
CA ALA A 156 19.75 1.16 13.43
C ALA A 156 19.98 2.49 12.69
N HIS A 157 18.92 3.29 12.50
CA HIS A 157 19.00 4.62 11.88
C HIS A 157 19.95 5.53 12.67
N ARG A 158 19.83 5.60 13.99
CA ARG A 158 20.77 6.39 14.82
C ARG A 158 22.24 5.94 14.70
N GLN A 159 22.49 4.65 14.49
CA GLN A 159 23.87 4.18 14.24
C GLN A 159 24.35 4.57 12.83
N HIS A 160 23.45 4.51 11.86
CA HIS A 160 23.72 4.96 10.50
C HIS A 160 24.08 6.46 10.48
N ASP A 161 23.32 7.32 11.18
CA ASP A 161 23.58 8.77 11.26
C ASP A 161 24.97 9.06 11.85
N ARG A 162 25.40 8.28 12.86
CA ARG A 162 26.74 8.40 13.43
C ARG A 162 27.81 8.01 12.42
N LEU A 163 27.60 6.96 11.65
CA LEU A 163 28.52 6.52 10.60
C LEU A 163 28.57 7.58 9.48
N GLU A 164 27.42 8.07 9.06
CA GLU A 164 27.29 9.09 8.03
C GLU A 164 28.04 10.37 8.40
N SER A 165 27.98 10.81 9.65
CA SER A 165 28.71 12.00 10.12
C SER A 165 30.22 11.91 9.91
N ILE A 166 30.80 10.69 9.94
CA ILE A 166 32.23 10.46 9.67
C ILE A 166 32.51 10.63 8.17
N TYR A 167 31.66 10.04 7.32
CA TYR A 167 31.81 10.16 5.86
C TYR A 167 31.59 11.56 5.34
N ILE A 168 30.62 12.29 5.90
CA ILE A 168 30.35 13.70 5.54
C ILE A 168 31.62 14.54 5.70
N GLY A 169 32.34 14.39 6.82
CA GLY A 169 33.58 15.13 7.07
C GLY A 169 34.75 14.79 6.12
N ALA A 170 34.69 13.63 5.47
CA ALA A 170 35.73 13.16 4.51
C ALA A 170 35.31 13.30 3.04
N THR A 171 34.09 13.76 2.75
CA THR A 171 33.56 13.84 1.39
C THR A 171 33.80 15.23 0.78
N ASP A 172 34.38 15.26 -0.43
CA ASP A 172 34.48 16.48 -1.24
C ASP A 172 33.14 16.74 -1.98
N PHE A 173 32.22 17.43 -1.31
CA PHE A 173 30.92 17.76 -1.89
C PHE A 173 31.03 18.65 -3.13
N ALA A 174 32.05 19.50 -3.23
CA ALA A 174 32.26 20.31 -4.43
C ALA A 174 32.59 19.45 -5.66
N ALA A 175 33.29 18.32 -5.47
CA ALA A 175 33.51 17.36 -6.54
C ALA A 175 32.22 16.63 -6.94
N VAL A 176 31.35 16.30 -5.96
CA VAL A 176 30.03 15.70 -6.20
C VAL A 176 29.14 16.66 -7.01
N ASP A 177 29.08 17.93 -6.61
CA ASP A 177 28.29 18.96 -7.31
C ASP A 177 28.76 19.13 -8.76
N ARG A 178 30.07 19.24 -8.99
CA ARG A 178 30.63 19.31 -10.36
C ARG A 178 30.23 18.12 -11.22
N LEU A 179 30.24 16.91 -10.64
CA LEU A 179 29.81 15.71 -11.35
C LEU A 179 28.33 15.74 -11.68
N ALA A 180 27.49 16.16 -10.74
CA ALA A 180 26.04 16.26 -10.92
C ALA A 180 25.71 17.29 -12.02
N ASP A 181 26.33 18.47 -12.00
CA ASP A 181 26.15 19.51 -13.02
C ASP A 181 26.55 19.01 -14.41
N GLY A 182 27.67 18.30 -14.52
CA GLY A 182 28.12 17.71 -15.79
C GLY A 182 27.17 16.63 -16.33
N LEU A 183 26.52 15.85 -15.45
CA LEU A 183 25.51 14.88 -15.86
C LEU A 183 24.20 15.56 -16.30
N LEU A 184 23.78 16.60 -15.59
CA LEU A 184 22.59 17.37 -15.98
C LEU A 184 22.76 18.07 -17.33
N GLN A 185 23.95 18.63 -17.61
CA GLN A 185 24.24 19.22 -18.91
C GLN A 185 24.13 18.20 -20.05
N LYS A 186 24.74 17.00 -19.88
CA LYS A 186 24.65 15.93 -20.88
C LYS A 186 23.21 15.49 -21.14
N LEU A 187 22.40 15.33 -20.08
CA LEU A 187 20.99 14.99 -20.23
C LEU A 187 20.18 16.06 -20.97
N ALA A 188 20.53 17.33 -20.77
CA ALA A 188 19.88 18.44 -21.48
C ALA A 188 20.26 18.53 -22.99
N GLU A 189 21.48 18.06 -23.32
CA GLU A 189 21.96 18.02 -24.72
C GLU A 189 21.34 16.84 -25.50
N ASP A 190 20.95 15.76 -24.81
CA ASP A 190 20.37 14.55 -25.40
C ASP A 190 18.83 14.62 -25.54
N MET A 191 18.17 15.70 -25.08
CA MET A 191 16.71 15.92 -25.18
C MET A 191 16.33 16.88 -26.30
#